data_77f52fc1a54e121d3348506dea626b08
#
_entry.id   77f52fc1a54e121d3348506dea626b08
#
_cell.length_a   1.000
_cell.length_b   1.000
_cell.length_c   1.000
_cell.angle_alpha   90.00
_cell.angle_beta   90.00
_cell.angle_gamma   90.00
#
_symmetry.space_group_name_H-M   'P 1'
#
loop_
_entity.id
_entity.type
_entity.pdbx_description
1 polymer ?
#
loop_
_entity_poly.entity_id
_entity_poly.type
_entity_poly.pdbx_seq_one_letter_code
_entity_poly.pdbx_strand_id
1 'polypeptide(L)'
;LIRHEAKIGAHLFGPIPEGHRREFFCLDEHTWVWHEEWFENGQSKSLTTRYDVRPNGIYKVQHGQYRPVSKIEAKRLIQAATLYRERVYREIYSSVV
;
A
#
# COMPACT_ATOMS: atom_id res chain seq x y z
N LEU A 1 -6.75 -6.26 -13.02
CA LEU A 1 -6.97 -6.65 -11.60
C LEU A 1 -6.12 -5.85 -10.62
N ILE A 2 -4.82 -5.69 -10.90
CA ILE A 2 -3.93 -4.91 -10.02
C ILE A 2 -4.44 -3.49 -9.82
N ARG A 3 -4.93 -2.84 -10.89
CA ARG A 3 -5.45 -1.49 -10.79
C ARG A 3 -6.71 -1.41 -9.92
N HIS A 4 -7.58 -2.40 -10.01
CA HIS A 4 -8.77 -2.47 -9.16
C HIS A 4 -8.39 -2.76 -7.71
N GLU A 5 -7.47 -3.68 -7.50
CA GLU A 5 -6.94 -4.00 -6.17
C GLU A 5 -6.27 -2.79 -5.52
N ALA A 6 -5.53 -2.00 -6.29
CA ALA A 6 -4.88 -0.79 -5.79
C ALA A 6 -5.88 0.26 -5.33
N LYS A 7 -7.02 0.39 -6.03
CA LYS A 7 -8.08 1.29 -5.64
C LYS A 7 -8.76 0.85 -4.34
N ILE A 8 -9.01 -0.44 -4.20
CA ILE A 8 -9.56 -0.99 -2.96
C ILE A 8 -8.61 -0.70 -1.80
N GLY A 9 -7.32 -0.99 -1.98
CA GLY A 9 -6.30 -0.73 -0.98
C GLY A 9 -6.22 0.73 -0.57
N ALA A 10 -6.39 1.64 -1.52
CA ALA A 10 -6.33 3.07 -1.27
C ALA A 10 -7.35 3.54 -0.22
N HIS A 11 -8.52 2.90 -0.16
CA HIS A 11 -9.59 3.27 0.75
C HIS A 11 -9.53 2.63 2.13
N LEU A 12 -8.61 1.67 2.34
CA LEU A 12 -8.47 0.99 3.63
C LEU A 12 -7.96 1.91 4.75
N PHE A 13 -7.32 3.02 4.37
CA PHE A 13 -6.71 3.95 5.31
C PHE A 13 -7.55 5.21 5.51
N GLY A 14 -8.86 5.11 5.21
CA GLY A 14 -9.78 6.22 5.35
C GLY A 14 -9.96 7.01 4.06
N PRO A 15 -10.72 8.12 4.12
CA PRO A 15 -10.99 8.94 2.94
C PRO A 15 -9.70 9.51 2.36
N ILE A 16 -9.63 9.55 1.03
CA ILE A 16 -8.50 10.16 0.35
C ILE A 16 -8.72 11.68 0.35
N PRO A 17 -7.77 12.48 0.87
CA PRO A 17 -7.92 13.93 0.88
C PRO A 17 -8.10 14.49 -0.53
N GLU A 18 -8.83 15.59 -0.64
CA GLU A 18 -9.02 16.27 -1.91
C GLU A 18 -7.69 16.65 -2.53
N GLY A 19 -7.54 16.42 -3.83
CA GLY A 19 -6.30 16.68 -4.55
C GLY A 19 -5.22 15.63 -4.36
N HIS A 20 -5.51 14.57 -3.59
CA HIS A 20 -4.59 13.45 -3.39
C HIS A 20 -5.05 12.23 -4.18
N ARG A 21 -4.08 11.45 -4.62
CA ARG A 21 -4.30 10.15 -5.22
C ARG A 21 -3.45 9.14 -4.44
N ARG A 22 -4.06 8.05 -4.04
CA ARG A 22 -3.40 7.03 -3.20
C ARG A 22 -3.66 5.65 -3.78
N GLU A 23 -2.64 4.81 -3.73
CA GLU A 23 -2.74 3.41 -4.12
C GLU A 23 -1.99 2.55 -3.09
N PHE A 24 -2.54 1.38 -2.78
CA PHE A 24 -1.88 0.39 -1.94
C PHE A 24 -2.18 -0.98 -2.50
N PHE A 25 -1.14 -1.75 -2.82
CA PHE A 25 -1.33 -3.05 -3.45
C PHE A 25 -0.16 -3.98 -3.16
N CYS A 26 -0.42 -5.28 -3.38
CA CYS A 26 0.58 -6.33 -3.29
C CYS A 26 1.16 -6.57 -4.68
N LEU A 27 2.46 -6.36 -4.83
CA LEU A 27 3.13 -6.59 -6.10
C LEU A 27 3.43 -8.08 -6.30
N ASP A 28 3.90 -8.74 -5.23
CA ASP A 28 4.11 -10.18 -5.18
C ASP A 28 3.97 -10.65 -3.73
N GLU A 29 4.27 -11.94 -3.46
CA GLU A 29 4.08 -12.53 -2.12
C GLU A 29 4.81 -11.80 -1.01
N HIS A 30 5.87 -11.07 -1.34
CA HIS A 30 6.77 -10.45 -0.36
C HIS A 30 6.88 -8.94 -0.48
N THR A 31 6.17 -8.33 -1.45
CA THR A 31 6.36 -6.92 -1.75
C THR A 31 5.04 -6.17 -1.76
N TRP A 32 4.95 -5.14 -0.95
CA TRP A 32 3.79 -4.26 -0.85
C TRP A 32 4.18 -2.85 -1.29
N VAL A 33 3.28 -2.18 -1.98
CA VAL A 33 3.55 -0.84 -2.50
C VAL A 33 2.48 0.13 -2.02
N TRP A 34 2.94 1.24 -1.46
CA TRP A 34 2.14 2.40 -1.12
C TRP A 34 2.58 3.53 -2.04
N HIS A 35 1.67 4.08 -2.81
CA HIS A 35 1.96 5.19 -3.70
C HIS A 35 0.97 6.32 -3.44
N GLU A 36 1.48 7.55 -3.32
CA GLU A 36 0.67 8.71 -3.05
C GLU A 36 1.12 9.87 -3.94
N GLU A 37 0.15 10.58 -4.51
CA GLU A 37 0.38 11.76 -5.34
C GLU A 37 -0.48 12.90 -4.81
N TRP A 38 0.04 14.11 -4.83
CA TRP A 38 -0.68 15.31 -4.41
C TRP A 38 -0.11 16.54 -5.07
N PHE A 39 -0.82 17.66 -4.95
CA PHE A 39 -0.33 18.96 -5.38
C PHE A 39 0.08 19.78 -4.17
N GLU A 40 1.22 20.44 -4.29
CA GLU A 40 1.76 21.31 -3.24
C GLU A 40 2.35 22.55 -3.92
N ASN A 41 1.82 23.72 -3.57
CA ASN A 41 2.25 24.99 -4.17
C ASN A 41 2.20 24.98 -5.71
N GLY A 42 1.15 24.37 -6.28
CA GLY A 42 0.98 24.28 -7.72
C GLY A 42 1.87 23.26 -8.41
N GLN A 43 2.64 22.47 -7.64
CA GLN A 43 3.51 21.44 -8.19
C GLN A 43 2.99 20.06 -7.83
N SER A 44 3.12 19.13 -8.79
CA SER A 44 2.80 17.73 -8.58
C SER A 44 3.91 17.07 -7.75
N LYS A 45 3.52 16.41 -6.67
CA LYS A 45 4.42 15.67 -5.78
C LYS A 45 4.00 14.22 -5.73
N SER A 46 4.95 13.33 -5.52
CA SER A 46 4.65 11.91 -5.34
C SER A 46 5.62 11.26 -4.38
N LEU A 47 5.15 10.21 -3.72
CA LEU A 47 5.98 9.38 -2.85
C LEU A 47 5.57 7.93 -3.04
N THR A 48 6.54 7.08 -3.33
CA THR A 48 6.35 5.64 -3.42
C THR A 48 7.16 4.97 -2.33
N THR A 49 6.49 4.16 -1.52
CA THR A 49 7.14 3.34 -0.50
C THR A 49 6.91 1.89 -0.85
N ARG A 50 8.00 1.13 -0.99
CA ARG A 50 7.92 -0.31 -1.17
C ARG A 50 8.29 -0.97 0.15
N TYR A 51 7.52 -1.97 0.55
CA TYR A 51 7.83 -2.78 1.72
C TYR A 51 8.20 -4.18 1.27
N ASP A 52 9.42 -4.60 1.62
CA ASP A 52 9.92 -5.94 1.34
C ASP A 52 9.84 -6.78 2.60
N VAL A 53 9.02 -7.84 2.57
CA VAL A 53 8.89 -8.78 3.68
C VAL A 53 9.90 -9.91 3.47
N ARG A 54 10.85 -10.03 4.40
CA ARG A 54 11.92 -11.01 4.35
C ARG A 54 11.92 -11.86 5.63
N PRO A 55 12.58 -13.05 5.62
CA PRO A 55 12.62 -13.89 6.82
C PRO A 55 13.19 -13.20 8.06
N ASN A 56 14.11 -12.24 7.87
CA ASN A 56 14.76 -11.53 8.98
C ASN A 56 14.09 -10.18 9.32
N GLY A 57 12.96 -9.86 8.69
CA GLY A 57 12.24 -8.63 9.01
C GLY A 57 11.62 -7.97 7.79
N ILE A 58 11.05 -6.81 8.03
CA ILE A 58 10.41 -5.99 6.99
C ILE A 58 11.27 -4.76 6.75
N TYR A 59 11.53 -4.48 5.48
CA TYR A 59 12.33 -3.34 5.06
C TYR A 59 11.48 -2.44 4.19
N LYS A 60 11.63 -1.12 4.37
CA LYS A 60 11.00 -0.16 3.47
C LYS A 60 12.04 0.47 2.55
N VAL A 61 11.64 0.73 1.34
CA VAL A 61 12.47 1.36 0.32
C VAL A 61 11.79 2.65 -0.12
N GLN A 62 12.47 3.78 0.09
CA GLN A 62 12.05 5.09 -0.37
C GLN A 62 13.26 5.77 -0.99
N HIS A 63 13.09 6.37 -2.17
CA HIS A 63 14.17 7.05 -2.88
C HIS A 63 15.44 6.19 -3.01
N GLY A 64 15.25 4.88 -3.26
CA GLY A 64 16.37 3.94 -3.43
C GLY A 64 17.09 3.53 -2.15
N GLN A 65 16.62 3.97 -0.99
CA GLN A 65 17.25 3.64 0.29
C GLN A 65 16.47 2.56 1.03
N TYR A 66 17.16 1.53 1.47
CA TYR A 66 16.63 0.45 2.29
C TYR A 66 16.76 0.79 3.77
N ARG A 67 15.67 0.61 4.51
CA ARG A 67 15.66 0.81 5.98
C ARG A 67 14.79 -0.27 6.62
N PRO A 68 15.24 -0.88 7.72
CA PRO A 68 14.36 -1.75 8.49
C PRO A 68 13.23 -0.93 9.10
N VAL A 69 12.01 -1.50 9.12
CA VAL A 69 10.89 -0.82 9.74
C VAL A 69 10.86 -1.11 11.24
N SER A 70 10.27 -0.20 12.01
CA SER A 70 10.04 -0.40 13.43
C SER A 70 8.98 -1.49 13.66
N LYS A 71 8.91 -2.03 14.88
CA LYS A 71 7.88 -3.01 15.24
C LYS A 71 6.46 -2.44 15.05
N ILE A 72 6.28 -1.16 15.36
CA ILE A 72 4.99 -0.49 15.21
C ILE A 72 4.61 -0.39 13.74
N GLU A 73 5.53 0.02 12.90
CA GLU A 73 5.30 0.13 11.45
C GLU A 73 5.05 -1.26 10.84
N ALA A 74 5.79 -2.27 11.26
CA ALA A 74 5.59 -3.65 10.81
C ALA A 74 4.19 -4.15 11.17
N LYS A 75 3.72 -3.89 12.37
CA LYS A 75 2.35 -4.25 12.80
C LYS A 75 1.30 -3.57 11.93
N ARG A 76 1.48 -2.28 11.65
CA ARG A 76 0.56 -1.53 10.81
C ARG A 76 0.51 -2.09 9.39
N LEU A 77 1.66 -2.45 8.84
CA LEU A 77 1.72 -3.07 7.52
C LEU A 77 0.99 -4.41 7.50
N ILE A 78 1.21 -5.25 8.49
CA ILE A 78 0.55 -6.56 8.57
C ILE A 78 -0.96 -6.39 8.68
N GLN A 79 -1.44 -5.46 9.50
CA GLN A 79 -2.86 -5.14 9.60
C GLN A 79 -3.43 -4.66 8.26
N ALA A 80 -2.72 -3.75 7.60
CA ALA A 80 -3.12 -3.23 6.30
C ALA A 80 -3.17 -4.34 5.25
N ALA A 81 -2.17 -5.21 5.23
CA ALA A 81 -2.11 -6.35 4.31
C ALA A 81 -3.26 -7.32 4.55
N THR A 82 -3.60 -7.58 5.80
CA THR A 82 -4.72 -8.45 6.16
C THR A 82 -6.05 -7.87 5.68
N LEU A 83 -6.29 -6.59 5.96
CA LEU A 83 -7.50 -5.90 5.52
C LEU A 83 -7.59 -5.83 3.99
N TYR A 84 -6.47 -5.59 3.33
CA TYR A 84 -6.39 -5.57 1.88
C TYR A 84 -6.83 -6.91 1.29
N ARG A 85 -6.28 -8.01 1.79
CA ARG A 85 -6.62 -9.36 1.30
C ARG A 85 -8.09 -9.68 1.52
N GLU A 86 -8.63 -9.35 2.67
CA GLU A 86 -10.06 -9.57 2.97
C GLU A 86 -10.96 -8.77 2.05
N ARG A 87 -10.64 -7.50 1.81
CA ARG A 87 -11.44 -6.64 0.94
C ARG A 87 -11.35 -7.06 -0.51
N VAL A 88 -10.14 -7.32 -1.00
CA VAL A 88 -9.93 -7.77 -2.37
C VAL A 88 -10.66 -9.08 -2.61
N TYR A 89 -10.54 -10.03 -1.70
CA TYR A 89 -11.27 -11.30 -1.81
C TYR A 89 -12.77 -11.07 -1.86
N ARG A 90 -13.28 -10.26 -0.95
CA ARG A 90 -14.72 -9.99 -0.84
C ARG A 90 -15.27 -9.27 -2.07
N GLU A 91 -14.59 -8.27 -2.58
CA GLU A 91 -15.11 -7.40 -3.64
C GLU A 91 -14.82 -7.91 -5.05
N ILE A 92 -13.77 -8.70 -5.23
CA ILE A 92 -13.39 -9.19 -6.56
C ILE A 92 -13.67 -10.67 -6.70
N TYR A 93 -13.15 -11.47 -5.78
CA TYR A 93 -13.10 -12.93 -5.97
C TYR A 93 -14.31 -13.67 -5.41
N SER A 94 -14.95 -13.18 -4.37
CA SER A 94 -16.12 -13.87 -3.79
C SER A 94 -17.35 -13.80 -4.69
N SER A 95 -17.43 -12.80 -5.55
CA SER A 95 -18.57 -12.65 -6.48
C SER A 95 -18.47 -13.56 -7.71
N VAL A 96 -17.34 -14.22 -7.89
CA VAL A 96 -17.08 -15.09 -9.05
C VAL A 96 -17.52 -16.54 -8.78
N VAL A 97 -17.80 -16.88 -7.55
CA VAL A 97 -18.14 -18.24 -7.13
C VAL A 97 -19.63 -18.56 -7.30
#